data_348104720a72ff56da8f885b72c228ae
#
_entry.id   348104720a72ff56da8f885b72c228ae
#
_cell.length_a   1.000
_cell.length_b   1.000
_cell.length_c   1.000
_cell.angle_alpha   90.00
_cell.angle_beta   90.00
_cell.angle_gamma   90.00
#
_symmetry.space_group_name_H-M   'P 1'
#
loop_
_entity.id
_entity.type
_entity.pdbx_description
1 polymer ?
#
loop_
_entity_poly.entity_id
_entity_poly.type
_entity_poly.pdbx_seq_one_letter_code
_entity_poly.pdbx_strand_id
1 'polypeptide(L)'
;GGAGHGQQPGVKERFDLPPKTVTEIASPAGGVSGTGTAAYALAPNANWGVRAVNRLLKNHARVSWAPDNRLIVEGTPREDLEKLGAEFGVFFTGLDAAPTGVKPIRAPRIALYRSHRANMDEGWTRWMLEQYGFAYTTVRNPDLRSGDLSKFDVLLFADEADTTILNGAAAGTMPPDFVGGTGMEGAANVRRFVERGGWVVAWDRASDFAILALDLPLRNSVRDTRPEEFFVPGSLLRINTKPAHPLTAGMEASAVAMFADSQAFQVIAPAAEGKQRATRDVDVYVEYPRQNFMVSGWELGGSRYLAGRVAAAHVRVGNGHAVVMGFRPHWRGQPHNTFKLLFNPLFLSTISGDLPISTAVQ
;
A
#
# COMPACT_ATOMS: atom_id res chain seq x y z
N GLY A 1 9.36 -47.53 27.27
CA GLY A 1 8.98 -47.51 25.88
C GLY A 1 9.31 -46.15 25.29
N GLY A 2 10.50 -46.01 24.67
CA GLY A 2 10.90 -44.76 23.99
C GLY A 2 10.29 -44.73 22.59
N ALA A 3 9.53 -43.69 22.30
CA ALA A 3 9.10 -43.38 20.94
C ALA A 3 10.29 -42.81 20.18
N GLY A 4 10.80 -43.56 19.22
CA GLY A 4 11.85 -43.11 18.29
C GLY A 4 11.30 -42.00 17.40
N HIS A 5 11.88 -40.82 17.46
CA HIS A 5 11.68 -39.81 16.44
C HIS A 5 12.29 -40.32 15.13
N GLY A 6 11.45 -40.64 14.17
CA GLY A 6 11.86 -40.99 12.83
C GLY A 6 12.51 -39.77 12.18
N GLN A 7 13.81 -39.79 12.00
CA GLN A 7 14.55 -38.84 11.18
C GLN A 7 14.12 -39.06 9.72
N GLN A 8 13.57 -38.01 9.09
CA GLN A 8 13.34 -38.02 7.65
C GLN A 8 14.67 -38.14 6.90
N PRO A 9 14.87 -39.14 6.02
CA PRO A 9 16.05 -39.22 5.18
C PRO A 9 16.09 -38.03 4.23
N GLY A 10 17.16 -37.27 4.18
CA GLY A 10 17.39 -36.18 3.24
C GLY A 10 17.62 -34.78 3.84
N VAL A 11 17.40 -34.60 5.13
CA VAL A 11 17.64 -33.31 5.78
C VAL A 11 19.12 -33.14 6.19
N LYS A 12 19.86 -34.24 6.41
CA LYS A 12 21.28 -34.20 6.83
C LYS A 12 22.22 -33.62 5.77
N GLU A 13 22.00 -33.87 4.50
CA GLU A 13 22.94 -33.46 3.44
C GLU A 13 22.99 -31.94 3.20
N ARG A 14 21.98 -31.18 3.60
CA ARG A 14 21.97 -29.72 3.42
C ARG A 14 22.70 -28.93 4.51
N PHE A 15 22.90 -29.50 5.67
CA PHE A 15 23.59 -28.84 6.80
C PHE A 15 25.07 -29.19 6.90
N ASP A 16 25.54 -30.20 6.19
CA ASP A 16 26.93 -30.64 6.20
C ASP A 16 27.79 -29.98 5.10
N LEU A 17 27.26 -29.06 4.33
CA LEU A 17 28.05 -28.29 3.36
C LEU A 17 28.92 -27.29 4.14
N PRO A 18 30.23 -27.26 3.86
CA PRO A 18 31.12 -26.29 4.50
C PRO A 18 30.64 -24.88 4.21
N PRO A 19 30.55 -24.00 5.21
CA PRO A 19 30.10 -22.63 5.00
C PRO A 19 31.02 -21.95 3.98
N LYS A 20 30.42 -21.40 2.92
CA LYS A 20 31.14 -20.58 1.95
C LYS A 20 31.25 -19.17 2.51
N THR A 21 32.47 -18.71 2.74
CA THR A 21 32.68 -17.32 3.12
C THR A 21 32.27 -16.40 1.99
N VAL A 22 31.27 -15.53 2.24
CA VAL A 22 30.85 -14.47 1.32
C VAL A 22 31.65 -13.23 1.68
N THR A 23 32.58 -12.83 0.81
CA THR A 23 33.42 -11.65 1.00
C THR A 23 32.90 -10.42 0.30
N GLU A 24 31.96 -10.59 -0.63
CA GLU A 24 31.34 -9.51 -1.40
C GLU A 24 29.82 -9.70 -1.49
N ILE A 25 29.09 -8.61 -1.41
CA ILE A 25 27.64 -8.61 -1.66
C ILE A 25 27.43 -8.62 -3.17
N ALA A 26 26.90 -9.71 -3.70
CA ALA A 26 26.49 -9.75 -5.10
C ALA A 26 25.24 -8.88 -5.32
N SER A 27 25.37 -7.83 -6.12
CA SER A 27 24.21 -7.08 -6.58
C SER A 27 23.40 -7.93 -7.56
N PRO A 28 22.05 -7.91 -7.49
CA PRO A 28 21.23 -8.56 -8.50
C PRO A 28 21.56 -8.04 -9.91
N ALA A 29 21.57 -8.93 -10.90
CA ALA A 29 21.73 -8.53 -12.28
C ALA A 29 20.55 -7.64 -12.75
N GLY A 30 20.85 -6.69 -13.61
CA GLY A 30 19.86 -5.82 -14.22
C GLY A 30 20.36 -5.22 -15.54
N GLY A 31 19.50 -4.59 -16.30
CA GLY A 31 19.84 -4.01 -17.58
C GLY A 31 18.65 -3.96 -18.54
N VAL A 32 18.89 -4.14 -19.82
CA VAL A 32 17.87 -4.19 -20.86
C VAL A 32 17.91 -5.54 -21.57
N SER A 33 16.77 -6.22 -21.65
CA SER A 33 16.57 -7.46 -22.42
C SER A 33 15.78 -7.18 -23.71
N GLY A 34 15.86 -8.11 -24.67
CA GLY A 34 15.18 -7.96 -25.96
C GLY A 34 15.85 -6.96 -26.90
N THR A 35 15.42 -6.93 -28.16
CA THR A 35 16.00 -6.11 -29.24
C THR A 35 15.17 -4.89 -29.62
N GLY A 36 13.89 -4.85 -29.21
CA GLY A 36 13.00 -3.74 -29.51
C GLY A 36 13.48 -2.41 -28.93
N THR A 37 13.22 -1.32 -29.62
CA THR A 37 13.66 0.03 -29.24
C THR A 37 12.55 1.07 -29.27
N ALA A 38 11.32 0.69 -29.64
CA ALA A 38 10.19 1.62 -29.71
C ALA A 38 9.72 2.06 -28.32
N ALA A 39 9.78 1.16 -27.35
CA ALA A 39 9.49 1.41 -25.94
C ALA A 39 10.17 0.34 -25.06
N TYR A 40 10.16 0.53 -23.75
CA TYR A 40 10.71 -0.43 -22.80
C TYR A 40 9.72 -0.69 -21.68
N ALA A 41 9.49 -1.96 -21.40
CA ALA A 41 8.58 -2.38 -20.32
C ALA A 41 9.35 -2.79 -19.06
N LEU A 42 8.94 -2.30 -17.93
CA LEU A 42 9.41 -2.72 -16.62
C LEU A 42 8.29 -3.50 -15.91
N ALA A 43 8.56 -4.75 -15.56
CA ALA A 43 7.63 -5.55 -14.78
C ALA A 43 7.50 -5.01 -13.34
N PRO A 44 6.29 -5.01 -12.76
CA PRO A 44 6.05 -4.41 -11.44
C PRO A 44 6.51 -5.28 -10.26
N ASN A 45 7.07 -6.47 -10.49
CA ASN A 45 7.39 -7.45 -9.45
C ASN A 45 8.55 -7.04 -8.52
N ALA A 46 9.57 -6.32 -9.01
CA ALA A 46 10.68 -5.86 -8.20
C ALA A 46 10.38 -4.52 -7.51
N ASN A 47 10.61 -4.44 -6.18
CA ASN A 47 10.42 -3.17 -5.47
C ASN A 47 11.40 -2.08 -5.93
N TRP A 48 12.64 -2.44 -6.23
CA TRP A 48 13.63 -1.50 -6.75
C TRP A 48 13.25 -0.89 -8.11
N GLY A 49 12.35 -1.55 -8.86
CA GLY A 49 11.73 -0.97 -10.06
C GLY A 49 11.01 0.35 -9.78
N VAL A 50 10.41 0.49 -8.60
CA VAL A 50 9.78 1.75 -8.15
C VAL A 50 10.80 2.88 -8.05
N ARG A 51 11.99 2.60 -7.51
CA ARG A 51 13.07 3.58 -7.43
C ARG A 51 13.62 3.95 -8.81
N ALA A 52 13.73 2.97 -9.71
CA ALA A 52 14.11 3.22 -11.10
C ALA A 52 13.10 4.14 -11.79
N VAL A 53 11.80 3.89 -11.62
CA VAL A 53 10.72 4.73 -12.17
C VAL A 53 10.77 6.15 -11.59
N ASN A 54 10.94 6.30 -10.28
CA ASN A 54 11.06 7.63 -9.67
C ASN A 54 12.28 8.40 -10.19
N ARG A 55 13.41 7.70 -10.45
CA ARG A 55 14.58 8.31 -11.10
C ARG A 55 14.26 8.78 -12.52
N LEU A 56 13.55 7.96 -13.31
CA LEU A 56 13.11 8.31 -14.66
C LEU A 56 12.18 9.52 -14.64
N LEU A 57 11.17 9.52 -13.79
CA LEU A 57 10.22 10.64 -13.65
C LEU A 57 10.90 11.94 -13.21
N LYS A 58 11.88 11.86 -12.29
CA LYS A 58 12.70 13.00 -11.88
C LYS A 58 13.51 13.58 -13.03
N ASN A 59 13.93 12.74 -13.98
CA ASN A 59 14.68 13.13 -15.19
C ASN A 59 13.72 13.44 -16.37
N HIS A 60 12.43 13.65 -16.11
CA HIS A 60 11.41 13.99 -17.10
C HIS A 60 11.20 12.95 -18.21
N ALA A 61 11.54 11.68 -17.96
CA ALA A 61 11.24 10.60 -18.88
C ALA A 61 9.73 10.37 -18.99
N ARG A 62 9.27 9.95 -20.18
CA ARG A 62 7.88 9.56 -20.39
C ARG A 62 7.67 8.15 -19.86
N VAL A 63 6.88 8.04 -18.80
CA VAL A 63 6.50 6.77 -18.19
C VAL A 63 4.99 6.66 -18.16
N SER A 64 4.49 5.48 -18.51
CA SER A 64 3.05 5.19 -18.52
C SER A 64 2.74 3.88 -17.82
N TRP A 65 1.55 3.78 -17.26
CA TRP A 65 0.99 2.54 -16.71
C TRP A 65 0.20 1.81 -17.78
N ALA A 66 0.56 0.56 -18.07
CA ALA A 66 -0.12 -0.25 -19.07
C ALA A 66 -1.30 -1.05 -18.47
N PRO A 67 -2.28 -1.47 -19.29
CA PRO A 67 -3.43 -2.27 -18.82
C PRO A 67 -3.03 -3.62 -18.19
N ASP A 68 -1.87 -4.15 -18.54
CA ASP A 68 -1.28 -5.36 -17.94
C ASP A 68 -0.40 -5.09 -16.72
N ASN A 69 -0.50 -3.88 -16.16
CA ASN A 69 0.23 -3.40 -15.00
C ASN A 69 1.75 -3.23 -15.18
N ARG A 70 2.31 -3.38 -16.38
CA ARG A 70 3.69 -3.00 -16.63
C ARG A 70 3.84 -1.48 -16.69
N LEU A 71 5.03 -1.02 -16.35
CA LEU A 71 5.42 0.39 -16.53
C LEU A 71 6.17 0.53 -17.85
N ILE A 72 5.70 1.41 -18.72
CA ILE A 72 6.22 1.60 -20.07
C ILE A 72 7.03 2.90 -20.11
N VAL A 73 8.25 2.80 -20.58
CA VAL A 73 9.19 3.92 -20.73
C VAL A 73 9.41 4.19 -22.21
N GLU A 74 9.26 5.43 -22.61
CA GLU A 74 9.44 5.87 -24.00
C GLU A 74 10.43 7.03 -24.09
N GLY A 75 11.18 7.08 -25.21
CA GLY A 75 12.07 8.19 -25.50
C GLY A 75 13.33 8.28 -24.62
N THR A 76 13.61 7.25 -23.81
CA THR A 76 14.84 7.14 -23.03
C THR A 76 15.83 6.27 -23.78
N PRO A 77 17.10 6.71 -23.95
CA PRO A 77 18.14 5.91 -24.61
C PRO A 77 18.33 4.55 -23.92
N ARG A 78 18.54 3.51 -24.71
CA ARG A 78 18.78 2.14 -24.22
C ARG A 78 19.94 2.08 -23.20
N GLU A 79 21.03 2.76 -23.51
CA GLU A 79 22.22 2.81 -22.66
C GLU A 79 21.92 3.36 -21.24
N ASP A 80 21.05 4.37 -21.15
CA ASP A 80 20.65 4.94 -19.86
C ASP A 80 19.78 3.96 -19.07
N LEU A 81 18.93 3.18 -19.74
CA LEU A 81 18.14 2.13 -19.11
C LEU A 81 19.01 0.92 -18.69
N GLU A 82 20.06 0.60 -19.47
CA GLU A 82 21.04 -0.43 -19.09
C GLU A 82 21.77 -0.04 -17.79
N LYS A 83 22.27 1.19 -17.70
CA LYS A 83 22.89 1.73 -16.48
C LYS A 83 21.92 1.71 -15.28
N LEU A 84 20.70 2.18 -15.52
CA LEU A 84 19.67 2.24 -14.48
C LEU A 84 19.25 0.84 -14.00
N GLY A 85 19.09 -0.09 -14.96
CA GLY A 85 18.80 -1.49 -14.68
C GLY A 85 19.89 -2.15 -13.87
N ALA A 86 21.15 -1.96 -14.22
CA ALA A 86 22.30 -2.47 -13.50
C ALA A 86 22.43 -1.87 -12.08
N GLU A 87 22.16 -0.57 -11.92
CA GLU A 87 22.17 0.12 -10.62
C GLU A 87 21.15 -0.47 -9.64
N PHE A 88 19.94 -0.76 -10.12
CA PHE A 88 18.83 -1.20 -9.26
C PHE A 88 18.52 -2.71 -9.33
N GLY A 89 19.27 -3.48 -10.12
CA GLY A 89 19.02 -4.91 -10.27
C GLY A 89 17.66 -5.22 -10.89
N VAL A 90 17.23 -4.44 -11.89
CA VAL A 90 15.96 -4.62 -12.59
C VAL A 90 16.16 -4.71 -14.10
N PHE A 91 15.28 -5.43 -14.80
CA PHE A 91 15.34 -5.54 -16.25
C PHE A 91 14.23 -4.75 -16.93
N PHE A 92 14.62 -3.93 -17.89
CA PHE A 92 13.72 -3.34 -18.88
C PHE A 92 13.68 -4.26 -20.11
N THR A 93 12.49 -4.57 -20.58
CA THR A 93 12.32 -5.38 -21.80
C THR A 93 12.03 -4.47 -22.99
N GLY A 94 12.90 -4.50 -24.00
CA GLY A 94 12.70 -3.74 -25.25
C GLY A 94 11.49 -4.27 -26.04
N LEU A 95 10.68 -3.35 -26.54
CA LEU A 95 9.46 -3.61 -27.29
C LEU A 95 9.60 -3.05 -28.71
N ASP A 96 9.08 -3.77 -29.71
CA ASP A 96 9.06 -3.35 -31.12
C ASP A 96 7.99 -2.28 -31.39
N ALA A 97 6.97 -2.20 -30.53
CA ALA A 97 5.93 -1.17 -30.57
C ALA A 97 5.50 -0.79 -29.15
N ALA A 98 5.14 0.47 -28.96
CA ALA A 98 4.55 0.92 -27.70
C ALA A 98 3.16 0.28 -27.51
N PRO A 99 2.82 -0.25 -26.32
CA PRO A 99 1.49 -0.79 -26.06
C PRO A 99 0.40 0.27 -26.14
N THR A 100 -0.79 -0.14 -26.58
CA THR A 100 -1.97 0.74 -26.61
C THR A 100 -2.66 0.78 -25.23
N GLY A 101 -3.48 1.82 -25.01
CA GLY A 101 -4.27 1.94 -23.75
C GLY A 101 -3.44 2.30 -22.51
N VAL A 102 -2.18 2.67 -22.69
CA VAL A 102 -1.32 3.12 -21.59
C VAL A 102 -1.81 4.46 -21.02
N LYS A 103 -1.65 4.64 -19.71
CA LYS A 103 -1.99 5.88 -18.99
C LYS A 103 -0.71 6.56 -18.52
N PRO A 104 -0.40 7.78 -18.97
CA PRO A 104 0.77 8.52 -18.50
C PRO A 104 0.74 8.69 -16.99
N ILE A 105 1.90 8.48 -16.37
CA ILE A 105 2.12 8.77 -14.94
C ILE A 105 3.17 9.86 -14.78
N ARG A 106 3.17 10.50 -13.64
CA ARG A 106 4.16 11.50 -13.24
C ARG A 106 4.60 11.28 -11.80
N ALA A 107 5.57 12.05 -11.35
CA ALA A 107 5.91 12.07 -9.93
C ALA A 107 4.69 12.53 -9.10
N PRO A 108 4.21 11.73 -8.14
CA PRO A 108 3.05 12.08 -7.33
C PRO A 108 3.38 13.21 -6.34
N ARG A 109 2.44 14.11 -6.13
CA ARG A 109 2.51 15.14 -5.09
C ARG A 109 1.90 14.57 -3.82
N ILE A 110 2.76 14.09 -2.93
CA ILE A 110 2.37 13.33 -1.74
C ILE A 110 2.30 14.26 -0.54
N ALA A 111 1.19 14.22 0.20
CA ALA A 111 1.08 14.75 1.55
C ALA A 111 1.11 13.58 2.55
N LEU A 112 2.02 13.61 3.51
CA LEU A 112 2.07 12.66 4.62
C LEU A 112 1.56 13.36 5.88
N TYR A 113 0.42 12.89 6.39
CA TYR A 113 -0.14 13.42 7.62
C TYR A 113 0.71 13.01 8.84
N ARG A 114 0.89 13.96 9.73
CA ARG A 114 1.54 13.77 11.02
C ARG A 114 0.84 14.59 12.09
N SER A 115 0.37 13.93 13.14
CA SER A 115 -0.08 14.60 14.36
C SER A 115 1.08 15.26 15.12
N HIS A 116 0.78 15.93 16.21
CA HIS A 116 1.83 16.47 17.11
C HIS A 116 2.39 15.41 18.08
N ARG A 117 1.81 14.21 18.09
CA ARG A 117 2.36 13.08 18.85
C ARG A 117 3.44 12.36 18.05
N ALA A 118 4.41 11.80 18.76
CA ALA A 118 5.41 10.93 18.13
C ALA A 118 4.71 9.70 17.56
N ASN A 119 4.94 9.40 16.28
CA ASN A 119 4.35 8.28 15.58
C ASN A 119 5.47 7.51 14.85
N MET A 120 5.69 6.27 15.28
CA MET A 120 6.72 5.40 14.70
C MET A 120 6.38 5.02 13.25
N ASP A 121 5.10 4.75 12.95
CA ASP A 121 4.68 4.31 11.62
C ASP A 121 4.77 5.44 10.60
N GLU A 122 4.53 6.68 11.00
CA GLU A 122 4.80 7.86 10.16
C GLU A 122 6.31 7.97 9.84
N GLY A 123 7.16 7.74 10.84
CA GLY A 123 8.62 7.74 10.65
C GLY A 123 9.09 6.65 9.68
N TRP A 124 8.56 5.42 9.79
CA TRP A 124 8.85 4.36 8.84
C TRP A 124 8.30 4.64 7.44
N THR A 125 7.17 5.33 7.34
CA THR A 125 6.63 5.79 6.05
C THR A 125 7.57 6.79 5.37
N ARG A 126 8.13 7.75 6.11
CA ARG A 126 9.17 8.65 5.59
C ARG A 126 10.35 7.88 5.05
N TRP A 127 10.87 6.98 5.87
CA TRP A 127 12.01 6.15 5.47
C TRP A 127 11.72 5.39 4.16
N MET A 128 10.52 4.79 4.04
CA MET A 128 10.11 4.11 2.81
C MET A 128 10.05 5.05 1.60
N LEU A 129 9.43 6.20 1.75
CA LEU A 129 9.32 7.18 0.66
C LEU A 129 10.72 7.65 0.22
N GLU A 130 11.61 7.94 1.17
CA GLU A 130 13.00 8.36 0.92
C GLU A 130 13.83 7.26 0.26
N GLN A 131 13.75 6.01 0.75
CA GLN A 131 14.48 4.88 0.17
C GLN A 131 14.08 4.62 -1.29
N TYR A 132 12.81 4.81 -1.62
CA TYR A 132 12.30 4.58 -2.97
C TYR A 132 12.23 5.84 -3.83
N GLY A 133 12.70 6.97 -3.33
CA GLY A 133 12.87 8.21 -4.10
C GLY A 133 11.59 9.00 -4.34
N PHE A 134 10.58 8.83 -3.50
CA PHE A 134 9.40 9.69 -3.51
C PHE A 134 9.65 10.98 -2.74
N ALA A 135 9.28 12.11 -3.33
CA ALA A 135 9.19 13.38 -2.62
C ALA A 135 7.83 13.47 -1.90
N TYR A 136 7.82 14.03 -0.69
CA TYR A 136 6.60 14.23 0.08
C TYR A 136 6.63 15.54 0.86
N THR A 137 5.45 16.00 1.26
CA THR A 137 5.26 17.14 2.15
C THR A 137 4.57 16.68 3.42
N THR A 138 5.12 17.04 4.57
CA THR A 138 4.42 16.78 5.84
C THR A 138 3.25 17.76 5.98
N VAL A 139 2.07 17.25 6.28
CA VAL A 139 0.88 18.02 6.62
C VAL A 139 0.43 17.72 8.05
N ARG A 140 -0.04 18.74 8.75
CA ARG A 140 -0.44 18.68 10.16
C ARG A 140 -1.92 19.05 10.31
N ASN A 141 -2.41 19.01 11.55
CA ASN A 141 -3.79 19.33 11.87
C ASN A 141 -4.29 20.66 11.28
N PRO A 142 -3.56 21.76 11.38
CA PRO A 142 -3.99 23.03 10.76
C PRO A 142 -4.10 22.94 9.23
N ASP A 143 -3.16 22.26 8.56
CA ASP A 143 -3.18 22.09 7.10
C ASP A 143 -4.44 21.31 6.66
N LEU A 144 -4.83 20.29 7.41
CA LEU A 144 -6.04 19.52 7.13
C LEU A 144 -7.31 20.31 7.44
N ARG A 145 -7.33 21.16 8.47
CA ARG A 145 -8.52 21.97 8.82
C ARG A 145 -8.82 23.03 7.76
N SER A 146 -7.82 23.80 7.36
CA SER A 146 -8.01 25.00 6.55
C SER A 146 -7.05 25.16 5.38
N GLY A 147 -6.07 24.25 5.23
CA GLY A 147 -5.09 24.31 4.15
C GLY A 147 -5.68 23.99 2.79
N ASP A 148 -5.04 24.52 1.75
CA ASP A 148 -5.31 24.11 0.38
C ASP A 148 -4.68 22.75 0.10
N LEU A 149 -5.51 21.71 -0.03
CA LEU A 149 -5.11 20.34 -0.34
C LEU A 149 -5.02 20.08 -1.85
N SER A 150 -5.49 20.99 -2.72
CA SER A 150 -5.50 20.80 -4.19
C SER A 150 -4.10 20.67 -4.81
N LYS A 151 -3.08 21.12 -4.10
CA LYS A 151 -1.68 20.98 -4.49
C LYS A 151 -1.14 19.56 -4.39
N PHE A 152 -1.88 18.65 -3.78
CA PHE A 152 -1.52 17.23 -3.63
C PHE A 152 -2.35 16.34 -4.55
N ASP A 153 -1.82 15.17 -4.84
CA ASP A 153 -2.52 14.09 -5.54
C ASP A 153 -3.02 13.05 -4.54
N VAL A 154 -2.25 12.83 -3.47
CA VAL A 154 -2.55 11.80 -2.48
C VAL A 154 -2.20 12.28 -1.07
N LEU A 155 -3.12 11.99 -0.13
CA LEU A 155 -2.92 12.12 1.31
C LEU A 155 -2.68 10.73 1.91
N LEU A 156 -1.58 10.57 2.63
CA LEU A 156 -1.21 9.36 3.35
C LEU A 156 -1.49 9.51 4.83
N PHE A 157 -2.18 8.54 5.40
CA PHE A 157 -2.43 8.42 6.84
C PHE A 157 -1.81 7.13 7.35
N ALA A 158 -0.65 7.25 7.99
CA ALA A 158 0.01 6.16 8.68
C ALA A 158 -0.80 5.73 9.92
N ASP A 159 -0.54 4.51 10.41
CA ASP A 159 -1.21 4.00 11.58
C ASP A 159 -1.22 5.00 12.74
N GLU A 160 -2.39 5.50 13.04
CA GLU A 160 -2.70 6.35 14.17
C GLU A 160 -4.19 6.24 14.47
N ALA A 161 -4.56 6.19 15.75
CA ALA A 161 -5.97 6.07 16.12
C ALA A 161 -6.79 7.24 15.56
N ASP A 162 -7.98 6.96 15.04
CA ASP A 162 -8.92 7.95 14.52
C ASP A 162 -9.23 9.05 15.54
N THR A 163 -9.36 8.70 16.82
CA THR A 163 -9.56 9.63 17.94
C THR A 163 -8.36 10.55 18.14
N THR A 164 -7.13 10.08 17.90
CA THR A 164 -5.93 10.93 17.94
C THR A 164 -5.90 11.88 16.74
N ILE A 165 -6.26 11.41 15.57
CA ILE A 165 -6.34 12.26 14.36
C ILE A 165 -7.41 13.34 14.55
N LEU A 166 -8.61 12.97 15.01
CA LEU A 166 -9.74 13.89 15.16
C LEU A 166 -9.58 14.85 16.34
N ASN A 167 -9.22 14.32 17.51
CA ASN A 167 -9.27 15.10 18.77
C ASN A 167 -7.90 15.65 19.18
N GLY A 168 -6.79 14.98 18.76
CA GLY A 168 -5.43 15.39 19.10
C GLY A 168 -5.15 15.42 20.59
N ALA A 169 -4.30 16.34 21.02
CA ALA A 169 -3.96 16.56 22.41
C ALA A 169 -5.03 17.41 23.10
N ALA A 170 -5.38 17.03 24.35
CA ALA A 170 -6.31 17.81 25.15
C ALA A 170 -5.70 19.14 25.60
N ALA A 171 -6.55 20.14 25.85
CA ALA A 171 -6.13 21.42 26.40
C ALA A 171 -5.38 21.24 27.72
N GLY A 172 -4.28 21.96 27.90
CA GLY A 172 -3.42 21.88 29.08
C GLY A 172 -2.42 20.71 29.09
N THR A 173 -2.44 19.80 28.10
CA THR A 173 -1.48 18.68 28.01
C THR A 173 -0.28 19.00 27.13
N MET A 174 -0.38 20.03 26.30
CA MET A 174 0.65 20.53 25.40
C MET A 174 0.57 22.06 25.26
N PRO A 175 1.61 22.72 24.72
CA PRO A 175 1.50 24.12 24.34
C PRO A 175 0.30 24.37 23.43
N PRO A 176 -0.35 25.55 23.47
CA PRO A 176 -1.59 25.84 22.74
C PRO A 176 -1.55 25.52 21.25
N ASP A 177 -0.42 25.76 20.58
CA ASP A 177 -0.24 25.50 19.15
C ASP A 177 -0.28 24.02 18.76
N PHE A 178 -0.13 23.12 19.74
CA PHE A 178 -0.09 21.66 19.55
C PHE A 178 -1.35 20.96 20.08
N VAL A 179 -2.30 21.74 20.62
CA VAL A 179 -3.57 21.23 21.16
C VAL A 179 -4.56 21.00 20.02
N GLY A 180 -5.42 19.98 20.20
CA GLY A 180 -6.46 19.62 19.26
C GLY A 180 -5.97 18.77 18.11
N GLY A 181 -6.92 18.17 17.41
CA GLY A 181 -6.71 17.34 16.21
C GLY A 181 -7.18 18.05 14.94
N THR A 182 -7.52 17.25 13.94
CA THR A 182 -8.10 17.77 12.68
C THR A 182 -9.55 18.23 12.85
N GLY A 183 -10.25 17.69 13.84
CA GLY A 183 -11.69 17.88 14.04
C GLY A 183 -12.51 17.39 12.85
N MET A 184 -13.82 17.59 12.93
CA MET A 184 -14.74 17.28 11.83
C MET A 184 -14.57 18.25 10.65
N GLU A 185 -14.04 19.44 10.89
CA GLU A 185 -13.69 20.40 9.84
C GLU A 185 -12.60 19.86 8.92
N GLY A 186 -11.52 19.31 9.50
CA GLY A 186 -10.46 18.65 8.76
C GLY A 186 -10.94 17.40 8.02
N ALA A 187 -11.77 16.58 8.66
CA ALA A 187 -12.40 15.43 8.02
C ALA A 187 -13.23 15.86 6.79
N ALA A 188 -14.03 16.93 6.92
CA ALA A 188 -14.79 17.49 5.81
C ALA A 188 -13.89 18.06 4.69
N ASN A 189 -12.74 18.65 5.03
CA ASN A 189 -11.79 19.14 4.03
C ASN A 189 -11.12 17.99 3.27
N VAL A 190 -10.73 16.92 3.97
CA VAL A 190 -10.23 15.68 3.37
C VAL A 190 -11.28 15.08 2.43
N ARG A 191 -12.56 15.05 2.83
CA ARG A 191 -13.65 14.59 1.98
C ARG A 191 -13.76 15.40 0.70
N ARG A 192 -13.78 16.74 0.81
CA ARG A 192 -13.82 17.64 -0.36
C ARG A 192 -12.63 17.43 -1.30
N PHE A 193 -11.45 17.19 -0.74
CA PHE A 193 -10.25 16.87 -1.51
C PHE A 193 -10.46 15.60 -2.35
N VAL A 194 -10.95 14.52 -1.74
CA VAL A 194 -11.21 13.26 -2.46
C VAL A 194 -12.32 13.42 -3.48
N GLU A 195 -13.43 14.05 -3.12
CA GLU A 195 -14.56 14.27 -4.05
C GLU A 195 -14.17 15.03 -5.32
N ARG A 196 -13.10 15.86 -5.25
CA ARG A 196 -12.57 16.61 -6.39
C ARG A 196 -11.51 15.84 -7.21
N GLY A 197 -11.17 14.60 -6.85
CA GLY A 197 -10.24 13.76 -7.59
C GLY A 197 -8.95 13.38 -6.85
N GLY A 198 -8.78 13.83 -5.62
CA GLY A 198 -7.65 13.43 -4.78
C GLY A 198 -7.76 11.99 -4.28
N TRP A 199 -6.64 11.45 -3.81
CA TRP A 199 -6.57 10.12 -3.23
C TRP A 199 -6.29 10.18 -1.72
N VAL A 200 -6.96 9.32 -0.96
CA VAL A 200 -6.60 9.01 0.43
C VAL A 200 -6.12 7.57 0.49
N VAL A 201 -4.97 7.37 1.10
CA VAL A 201 -4.42 6.04 1.42
C VAL A 201 -4.20 5.98 2.92
N ALA A 202 -4.94 5.14 3.60
CA ALA A 202 -4.87 4.96 5.04
C ALA A 202 -4.66 3.48 5.39
N TRP A 203 -3.92 3.24 6.46
CA TRP A 203 -3.69 1.88 6.91
C TRP A 203 -3.76 1.75 8.42
N ASP A 204 -4.09 0.52 8.82
CA ASP A 204 -4.31 0.12 10.20
C ASP A 204 -5.34 1.04 10.87
N ARG A 205 -5.12 1.56 12.07
CA ARG A 205 -6.08 2.38 12.83
C ARG A 205 -6.48 3.68 12.13
N ALA A 206 -5.63 4.23 11.26
CA ALA A 206 -5.98 5.40 10.47
C ALA A 206 -7.04 5.10 9.38
N SER A 207 -7.27 3.83 9.04
CA SER A 207 -8.38 3.44 8.16
C SER A 207 -9.73 3.77 8.78
N ASP A 208 -9.89 3.71 10.10
CA ASP A 208 -11.13 4.12 10.78
C ASP A 208 -11.42 5.62 10.59
N PHE A 209 -10.38 6.47 10.61
CA PHE A 209 -10.53 7.88 10.27
C PHE A 209 -10.99 8.06 8.81
N ALA A 210 -10.37 7.36 7.86
CA ALA A 210 -10.76 7.45 6.44
C ALA A 210 -12.19 6.96 6.22
N ILE A 211 -12.59 5.85 6.87
CA ILE A 211 -13.96 5.32 6.82
C ILE A 211 -14.96 6.37 7.31
N LEU A 212 -14.67 7.01 8.44
CA LEU A 212 -15.53 8.04 9.01
C LEU A 212 -15.55 9.31 8.14
N ALA A 213 -14.38 9.86 7.78
CA ALA A 213 -14.27 11.12 7.06
C ALA A 213 -14.93 11.07 5.68
N LEU A 214 -14.83 9.93 5.00
CA LEU A 214 -15.31 9.73 3.64
C LEU A 214 -16.66 8.99 3.58
N ASP A 215 -17.23 8.61 4.72
CA ASP A 215 -18.46 7.80 4.84
C ASP A 215 -18.38 6.54 3.95
N LEU A 216 -17.31 5.76 4.13
CA LEU A 216 -17.09 4.55 3.34
C LEU A 216 -18.03 3.43 3.81
N PRO A 217 -18.58 2.59 2.91
CA PRO A 217 -19.45 1.47 3.27
C PRO A 217 -18.66 0.28 3.83
N LEU A 218 -17.82 0.55 4.79
CA LEU A 218 -16.94 -0.40 5.46
C LEU A 218 -17.09 -0.25 6.98
N ARG A 219 -16.94 -1.35 7.69
CA ARG A 219 -16.87 -1.38 9.15
C ARG A 219 -15.67 -2.20 9.60
N ASN A 220 -14.90 -1.67 10.54
CA ASN A 220 -13.87 -2.43 11.24
C ASN A 220 -14.55 -3.53 12.09
N SER A 221 -14.29 -4.79 11.75
CA SER A 221 -14.93 -5.94 12.37
C SER A 221 -14.29 -6.37 13.68
N VAL A 222 -13.14 -5.79 14.04
CA VAL A 222 -12.39 -6.12 15.25
C VAL A 222 -12.32 -4.97 16.25
N ARG A 223 -12.88 -3.79 15.94
CA ARG A 223 -12.77 -2.58 16.74
C ARG A 223 -13.26 -2.74 18.20
N ASP A 224 -14.39 -3.42 18.37
CA ASP A 224 -15.07 -3.53 19.67
C ASP A 224 -14.85 -4.90 20.32
N THR A 225 -13.86 -5.66 19.86
CA THR A 225 -13.53 -6.97 20.44
C THR A 225 -12.70 -6.81 21.71
N ARG A 226 -12.95 -7.69 22.67
CA ARG A 226 -12.14 -7.76 23.88
C ARG A 226 -10.91 -8.64 23.64
N PRO A 227 -9.79 -8.42 24.35
CA PRO A 227 -8.58 -9.24 24.22
C PRO A 227 -8.82 -10.74 24.43
N GLU A 228 -9.84 -11.11 25.23
CA GLU A 228 -10.23 -12.51 25.47
C GLU A 228 -11.00 -13.14 24.29
N GLU A 229 -11.49 -12.32 23.37
CA GLU A 229 -12.24 -12.76 22.18
C GLU A 229 -11.39 -12.72 20.91
N PHE A 230 -10.55 -11.69 20.79
CA PHE A 230 -9.67 -11.49 19.66
C PHE A 230 -8.37 -10.83 20.10
N PHE A 231 -7.25 -11.49 19.86
CA PHE A 231 -5.93 -10.97 20.18
C PHE A 231 -4.87 -11.51 19.22
N VAL A 232 -4.24 -10.61 18.47
CA VAL A 232 -3.16 -10.91 17.51
C VAL A 232 -2.08 -9.84 17.65
N PRO A 233 -1.22 -9.94 18.68
CA PRO A 233 -0.29 -8.87 19.06
C PRO A 233 0.89 -8.69 18.09
N GLY A 234 1.16 -9.72 17.27
CA GLY A 234 2.25 -9.69 16.29
C GLY A 234 2.42 -11.03 15.62
N SER A 235 1.85 -11.19 14.43
CA SER A 235 1.88 -12.46 13.68
C SER A 235 1.99 -12.21 12.19
N LEU A 236 2.56 -13.18 11.48
CA LEU A 236 2.56 -13.19 10.03
C LEU A 236 1.30 -13.93 9.55
N LEU A 237 0.45 -13.19 8.88
CA LEU A 237 -0.80 -13.72 8.34
C LEU A 237 -0.75 -13.77 6.81
N ARG A 238 -1.32 -14.82 6.26
CA ARG A 238 -1.56 -14.94 4.83
C ARG A 238 -2.66 -13.99 4.40
N ILE A 239 -2.47 -13.39 3.25
CA ILE A 239 -3.47 -12.59 2.56
C ILE A 239 -3.61 -13.07 1.13
N ASN A 240 -4.83 -13.06 0.60
CA ASN A 240 -5.12 -13.31 -0.80
C ASN A 240 -5.24 -11.99 -1.53
N THR A 241 -4.55 -11.85 -2.65
CA THR A 241 -4.56 -10.67 -3.51
C THR A 241 -5.19 -11.01 -4.85
N LYS A 242 -5.55 -9.99 -5.62
CA LYS A 242 -5.96 -10.11 -7.03
C LYS A 242 -4.82 -9.59 -7.92
N PRO A 243 -3.88 -10.44 -8.41
CA PRO A 243 -2.66 -9.97 -9.09
C PRO A 243 -2.91 -9.11 -10.33
N ALA A 244 -4.04 -9.29 -11.02
CA ALA A 244 -4.44 -8.47 -12.16
C ALA A 244 -4.92 -7.06 -11.76
N HIS A 245 -5.24 -6.84 -10.50
CA HIS A 245 -5.72 -5.54 -10.01
C HIS A 245 -4.56 -4.54 -9.91
N PRO A 246 -4.71 -3.29 -10.40
CA PRO A 246 -3.60 -2.32 -10.42
C PRO A 246 -3.02 -2.01 -9.02
N LEU A 247 -3.84 -2.02 -7.97
CA LEU A 247 -3.36 -1.80 -6.60
C LEU A 247 -2.48 -2.94 -6.05
N THR A 248 -2.57 -4.14 -6.63
CA THR A 248 -1.74 -5.30 -6.27
C THR A 248 -0.75 -5.68 -7.38
N ALA A 249 -0.55 -4.80 -8.36
CA ALA A 249 0.41 -5.02 -9.44
C ALA A 249 1.79 -5.45 -8.91
N GLY A 250 2.30 -6.55 -9.41
CA GLY A 250 3.58 -7.11 -9.00
C GLY A 250 3.56 -7.96 -7.73
N MET A 251 2.37 -8.24 -7.17
CA MET A 251 2.20 -9.16 -6.06
C MET A 251 1.76 -10.54 -6.54
N GLU A 252 2.13 -11.57 -5.79
CA GLU A 252 1.61 -12.93 -5.95
C GLU A 252 0.16 -13.01 -5.43
N ALA A 253 -0.62 -13.99 -5.93
CA ALA A 253 -2.00 -14.22 -5.48
C ALA A 253 -2.12 -14.52 -3.97
N SER A 254 -1.07 -15.04 -3.37
CA SER A 254 -0.94 -15.25 -1.93
C SER A 254 0.31 -14.55 -1.42
N ALA A 255 0.13 -13.66 -0.47
CA ALA A 255 1.20 -12.90 0.15
C ALA A 255 1.11 -13.02 1.68
N VAL A 256 2.09 -12.46 2.39
CA VAL A 256 2.15 -12.48 3.85
C VAL A 256 2.19 -11.04 4.36
N ALA A 257 1.28 -10.71 5.28
CA ALA A 257 1.23 -9.42 5.95
C ALA A 257 1.62 -9.56 7.43
N MET A 258 2.29 -8.55 7.97
CA MET A 258 2.46 -8.43 9.41
C MET A 258 1.17 -7.86 10.00
N PHE A 259 0.58 -8.62 10.91
CA PHE A 259 -0.58 -8.24 11.68
C PHE A 259 -0.16 -8.02 13.14
N ALA A 260 -0.27 -6.80 13.64
CA ALA A 260 0.09 -6.44 15.00
C ALA A 260 -0.95 -5.48 15.55
N ASP A 261 -1.91 -6.01 16.28
CA ASP A 261 -3.11 -5.31 16.74
C ASP A 261 -3.81 -4.55 15.59
N SER A 262 -3.80 -5.18 14.42
CA SER A 262 -4.26 -4.60 13.16
C SER A 262 -5.76 -4.85 12.96
N GLN A 263 -6.29 -4.49 11.80
CA GLN A 263 -7.72 -4.44 11.53
C GLN A 263 -8.17 -5.41 10.44
N ALA A 264 -9.46 -5.67 10.41
CA ALA A 264 -10.15 -6.34 9.32
C ALA A 264 -11.49 -5.66 9.08
N PHE A 265 -11.93 -5.62 7.83
CA PHE A 265 -13.15 -4.91 7.50
C PHE A 265 -14.25 -5.83 7.00
N GLN A 266 -15.47 -5.34 7.13
CA GLN A 266 -16.67 -5.91 6.54
C GLN A 266 -17.34 -4.86 5.68
N VAL A 267 -17.73 -5.24 4.46
CA VAL A 267 -18.56 -4.39 3.60
C VAL A 267 -19.95 -4.30 4.24
N ILE A 268 -20.44 -3.08 4.39
CA ILE A 268 -21.80 -2.81 4.90
C ILE A 268 -22.72 -2.70 3.71
N ALA A 269 -23.80 -3.49 3.69
CA ALA A 269 -24.85 -3.34 2.70
C ALA A 269 -25.49 -1.93 2.78
N PRO A 270 -25.95 -1.35 1.67
CA PRO A 270 -26.72 -0.10 1.69
C PRO A 270 -27.88 -0.24 2.69
N ALA A 271 -28.10 0.79 3.51
CA ALA A 271 -29.22 0.79 4.43
C ALA A 271 -30.53 0.71 3.63
N ALA A 272 -31.42 -0.23 4.02
CA ALA A 272 -32.76 -0.27 3.49
C ALA A 272 -33.47 1.08 3.71
N GLU A 273 -34.15 1.54 2.67
CA GLU A 273 -35.03 2.71 2.56
C GLU A 273 -34.97 3.77 3.68
N GLY A 274 -34.51 4.99 3.33
CA GLY A 274 -34.73 6.20 4.11
C GLY A 274 -33.50 7.01 4.50
N LYS A 275 -32.29 6.45 4.51
CA LYS A 275 -31.05 7.19 4.59
C LYS A 275 -30.24 6.91 3.34
N GLN A 276 -30.18 7.89 2.44
CA GLN A 276 -29.32 7.83 1.26
C GLN A 276 -27.85 7.78 1.69
N ARG A 277 -27.37 6.59 2.07
CA ARG A 277 -25.95 6.27 1.89
C ARG A 277 -25.78 6.11 0.39
N ALA A 278 -24.95 6.96 -0.21
CA ALA A 278 -24.58 6.76 -1.61
C ALA A 278 -24.15 5.31 -1.77
N THR A 279 -24.79 4.56 -2.66
CA THR A 279 -24.38 3.22 -3.05
C THR A 279 -23.00 3.37 -3.69
N ARG A 280 -21.95 3.14 -2.91
CA ARG A 280 -20.57 3.12 -3.39
C ARG A 280 -20.14 1.69 -3.49
N ASP A 281 -19.65 1.32 -4.65
CA ASP A 281 -19.07 0.00 -4.85
C ASP A 281 -17.75 -0.09 -4.09
N VAL A 282 -17.61 -1.16 -3.32
CA VAL A 282 -16.38 -1.50 -2.62
C VAL A 282 -15.63 -2.52 -3.46
N ASP A 283 -14.49 -2.14 -3.97
CA ASP A 283 -13.60 -3.04 -4.66
C ASP A 283 -12.63 -3.67 -3.66
N VAL A 284 -12.91 -4.90 -3.29
CA VAL A 284 -12.07 -5.68 -2.38
C VAL A 284 -10.95 -6.34 -3.19
N TYR A 285 -9.73 -5.87 -3.02
CA TYR A 285 -8.57 -6.37 -3.76
C TYR A 285 -7.59 -7.19 -2.91
N VAL A 286 -7.74 -7.18 -1.56
CA VAL A 286 -7.02 -8.06 -0.62
C VAL A 286 -7.98 -8.58 0.46
N GLU A 287 -7.91 -9.88 0.75
CA GLU A 287 -8.73 -10.55 1.76
C GLU A 287 -7.88 -11.44 2.67
N TYR A 288 -8.29 -11.59 3.92
CA TYR A 288 -7.79 -12.69 4.76
C TYR A 288 -8.44 -13.99 4.29
N PRO A 289 -7.68 -15.09 4.07
CA PRO A 289 -8.27 -16.36 3.63
C PRO A 289 -9.23 -16.91 4.68
N ARG A 290 -10.20 -17.72 4.25
CA ARG A 290 -11.18 -18.35 5.15
C ARG A 290 -10.56 -19.39 6.08
N GLN A 291 -9.44 -19.98 5.66
CA GLN A 291 -8.71 -21.03 6.39
C GLN A 291 -7.21 -20.83 6.19
N ASN A 292 -6.39 -21.40 7.10
CA ASN A 292 -4.93 -21.40 6.98
C ASN A 292 -4.32 -19.99 6.82
N PHE A 293 -4.89 -18.98 7.48
CA PHE A 293 -4.39 -17.62 7.41
C PHE A 293 -3.15 -17.39 8.28
N MET A 294 -2.91 -18.19 9.33
CA MET A 294 -1.70 -18.10 10.15
C MET A 294 -0.50 -18.68 9.39
N VAL A 295 0.58 -17.91 9.30
CA VAL A 295 1.88 -18.36 8.76
C VAL A 295 2.87 -18.56 9.90
N SER A 296 2.96 -17.59 10.81
CA SER A 296 3.85 -17.65 11.97
C SER A 296 3.35 -16.70 13.05
N GLY A 297 3.59 -17.05 14.29
CA GLY A 297 3.17 -16.24 15.44
C GLY A 297 2.06 -16.92 16.26
N TRP A 298 1.23 -16.12 16.86
CA TRP A 298 0.12 -16.57 17.71
C TRP A 298 -1.12 -15.71 17.46
N GLU A 299 -2.31 -16.31 17.55
CA GLU A 299 -3.58 -15.62 17.43
C GLU A 299 -4.66 -16.24 18.31
N LEU A 300 -5.58 -15.44 18.76
CA LEU A 300 -6.83 -15.85 19.39
C LEU A 300 -8.00 -15.26 18.61
N GLY A 301 -8.96 -16.10 18.26
CA GLY A 301 -10.22 -15.67 17.62
C GLY A 301 -10.14 -15.37 16.14
N GLY A 302 -9.00 -15.61 15.46
CA GLY A 302 -8.82 -15.31 14.05
C GLY A 302 -9.83 -15.97 13.14
N SER A 303 -10.21 -17.22 13.41
CA SER A 303 -11.23 -17.92 12.63
C SER A 303 -12.61 -17.26 12.66
N ARG A 304 -12.94 -16.54 13.73
CA ARG A 304 -14.20 -15.79 13.88
C ARG A 304 -14.13 -14.39 13.30
N TYR A 305 -13.00 -13.70 13.50
CA TYR A 305 -12.91 -12.25 13.26
C TYR A 305 -12.15 -11.88 11.99
N LEU A 306 -11.23 -12.75 11.48
CA LEU A 306 -10.43 -12.49 10.29
C LEU A 306 -10.86 -13.32 9.08
N ALA A 307 -11.31 -14.56 9.27
CA ALA A 307 -11.58 -15.49 8.17
C ALA A 307 -12.55 -14.90 7.13
N GLY A 308 -12.09 -14.73 5.89
CA GLY A 308 -12.85 -14.17 4.79
C GLY A 308 -13.19 -12.68 4.94
N ARG A 309 -12.50 -11.96 5.84
CA ARG A 309 -12.68 -10.51 5.97
C ARG A 309 -11.82 -9.75 5.00
N VAL A 310 -12.22 -8.53 4.73
CA VAL A 310 -11.49 -7.59 3.88
C VAL A 310 -10.22 -7.14 4.61
N ALA A 311 -9.07 -7.34 3.97
CA ALA A 311 -7.78 -6.87 4.44
C ALA A 311 -7.40 -5.53 3.81
N ALA A 312 -7.81 -5.29 2.55
CA ALA A 312 -7.70 -3.99 1.89
C ALA A 312 -8.82 -3.80 0.87
N ALA A 313 -9.31 -2.58 0.78
CA ALA A 313 -10.36 -2.19 -0.14
C ALA A 313 -10.09 -0.82 -0.78
N HIS A 314 -10.62 -0.65 -1.96
CA HIS A 314 -10.69 0.59 -2.69
C HIS A 314 -12.16 1.02 -2.84
N VAL A 315 -12.42 2.31 -2.68
CA VAL A 315 -13.76 2.89 -2.85
C VAL A 315 -13.64 4.17 -3.64
N ARG A 316 -14.44 4.33 -4.67
CA ARG A 316 -14.55 5.60 -5.38
C ARG A 316 -15.41 6.58 -4.59
N VAL A 317 -14.93 7.81 -4.42
CA VAL A 317 -15.62 8.87 -3.68
C VAL A 317 -15.64 10.14 -4.54
N GLY A 318 -16.79 10.42 -5.17
CA GLY A 318 -16.84 11.49 -6.18
C GLY A 318 -15.91 11.19 -7.36
N ASN A 319 -15.02 12.11 -7.66
CA ASN A 319 -14.02 11.93 -8.71
C ASN A 319 -12.71 11.29 -8.22
N GLY A 320 -12.56 11.10 -6.92
CA GLY A 320 -11.33 10.58 -6.31
C GLY A 320 -11.51 9.19 -5.70
N HIS A 321 -10.49 8.78 -4.94
CA HIS A 321 -10.32 7.40 -4.53
C HIS A 321 -9.91 7.31 -3.05
N ALA A 322 -10.47 6.35 -2.34
CA ALA A 322 -10.07 5.95 -1.01
C ALA A 322 -9.50 4.54 -1.04
N VAL A 323 -8.32 4.36 -0.49
CA VAL A 323 -7.66 3.07 -0.29
C VAL A 323 -7.48 2.88 1.21
N VAL A 324 -8.08 1.82 1.76
CA VAL A 324 -7.93 1.48 3.17
C VAL A 324 -7.36 0.07 3.32
N MET A 325 -6.44 -0.09 4.25
CA MET A 325 -5.78 -1.36 4.55
C MET A 325 -5.87 -1.64 6.05
N GLY A 326 -6.20 -2.86 6.40
CA GLY A 326 -6.35 -3.27 7.81
C GLY A 326 -5.02 -3.54 8.52
N PHE A 327 -3.91 -3.48 7.83
CA PHE A 327 -2.57 -3.75 8.36
C PHE A 327 -1.56 -2.75 7.80
N ARG A 328 -0.38 -2.70 8.40
CA ARG A 328 0.72 -1.83 7.96
C ARG A 328 1.46 -2.45 6.78
N PRO A 329 1.33 -1.94 5.54
CA PRO A 329 1.88 -2.57 4.34
C PRO A 329 3.42 -2.62 4.32
N HIS A 330 4.08 -1.81 5.11
CA HIS A 330 5.54 -1.68 5.13
C HIS A 330 6.17 -1.93 6.51
N TRP A 331 5.42 -2.44 7.46
CA TRP A 331 5.84 -2.74 8.85
C TRP A 331 7.36 -2.67 9.10
N ARG A 332 7.86 -1.55 9.60
CA ARG A 332 9.28 -1.32 9.92
C ARG A 332 10.26 -1.68 8.78
N GLY A 333 9.82 -1.54 7.53
CA GLY A 333 10.62 -1.87 6.35
C GLY A 333 10.89 -3.36 6.11
N GLN A 334 10.14 -4.27 6.73
CA GLN A 334 10.41 -5.72 6.71
C GLN A 334 9.59 -6.52 5.68
N PRO A 335 8.25 -6.39 5.56
CA PRO A 335 7.46 -7.23 4.66
C PRO A 335 7.52 -6.72 3.23
N HIS A 336 8.64 -6.96 2.54
CA HIS A 336 8.90 -6.45 1.19
C HIS A 336 7.82 -6.79 0.16
N ASN A 337 7.12 -7.91 0.34
CA ASN A 337 6.05 -8.36 -0.57
C ASN A 337 4.79 -7.48 -0.52
N THR A 338 4.54 -6.76 0.59
CA THR A 338 3.38 -5.87 0.72
C THR A 338 3.67 -4.40 0.41
N PHE A 339 4.92 -4.01 0.15
CA PHE A 339 5.28 -2.62 -0.21
C PHE A 339 4.52 -2.10 -1.43
N LYS A 340 4.16 -2.98 -2.37
CA LYS A 340 3.37 -2.63 -3.55
C LYS A 340 2.02 -2.00 -3.20
N LEU A 341 1.42 -2.40 -2.08
CA LEU A 341 0.16 -1.82 -1.59
C LEU A 341 0.30 -0.34 -1.20
N LEU A 342 1.52 0.11 -0.88
CA LEU A 342 1.82 1.53 -0.70
C LEU A 342 2.21 2.20 -2.02
N PHE A 343 3.08 1.57 -2.83
CA PHE A 343 3.65 2.22 -4.00
C PHE A 343 2.67 2.37 -5.17
N ASN A 344 1.86 1.34 -5.43
CA ASN A 344 0.94 1.36 -6.56
C ASN A 344 -0.07 2.51 -6.47
N PRO A 345 -0.77 2.75 -5.34
CA PRO A 345 -1.67 3.90 -5.23
C PRO A 345 -0.97 5.24 -5.40
N LEU A 346 0.34 5.36 -5.07
CA LEU A 346 1.08 6.61 -5.30
C LEU A 346 1.20 6.94 -6.79
N PHE A 347 1.56 5.98 -7.63
CA PHE A 347 1.61 6.21 -9.07
C PHE A 347 0.21 6.35 -9.69
N LEU A 348 -0.72 5.50 -9.27
CA LEU A 348 -2.10 5.53 -9.78
C LEU A 348 -2.82 6.84 -9.44
N SER A 349 -2.47 7.51 -8.34
CA SER A 349 -3.03 8.83 -7.98
C SER A 349 -2.71 9.93 -9.00
N THR A 350 -1.76 9.69 -9.90
CA THR A 350 -1.40 10.64 -10.97
C THR A 350 -2.20 10.44 -12.25
N ILE A 351 -2.99 9.36 -12.32
CA ILE A 351 -3.86 9.02 -13.45
C ILE A 351 -5.25 9.60 -13.19
N SER A 352 -5.81 10.31 -14.17
CA SER A 352 -7.18 10.82 -14.07
C SER A 352 -8.20 9.75 -14.46
N GLY A 353 -9.34 9.73 -13.77
CA GLY A 353 -10.45 8.84 -14.05
C GLY A 353 -10.35 7.47 -13.36
N ASP A 354 -10.95 6.45 -13.98
CA ASP A 354 -11.00 5.11 -13.41
C ASP A 354 -9.64 4.40 -13.42
N LEU A 355 -9.48 3.47 -12.48
CA LEU A 355 -8.31 2.61 -12.43
C LEU A 355 -8.13 1.86 -13.77
N PRO A 356 -6.88 1.68 -14.25
CA PRO A 356 -6.60 0.95 -15.47
C PRO A 356 -6.79 -0.56 -15.26
N ILE A 357 -8.04 -1.01 -15.06
CA ILE A 357 -8.36 -2.43 -14.88
C ILE A 357 -8.37 -3.10 -16.25
N SER A 358 -7.61 -4.20 -16.39
CA SER A 358 -7.64 -5.01 -17.60
C SER A 358 -9.01 -5.66 -17.78
N THR A 359 -9.64 -5.40 -18.92
CA THR A 359 -10.91 -6.06 -19.33
C THR A 359 -10.71 -7.51 -19.81
N ALA A 360 -9.48 -8.03 -19.75
CA ALA A 360 -9.10 -9.32 -20.34
C ALA A 360 -9.31 -10.53 -19.42
N VAL A 361 -9.97 -10.37 -18.26
CA VAL A 361 -10.30 -11.48 -17.37
C VAL A 361 -11.77 -11.34 -16.92
N GLN A 362 -12.68 -11.75 -17.77
CA GLN A 362 -14.02 -12.23 -17.39
C GLN A 362 -14.08 -13.74 -17.61
#